data_e6adad38f190570ce46b696d445c958f
#
_entry.id   e6adad38f190570ce46b696d445c958f
#
_cell.length_a   1.000
_cell.length_b   1.000
_cell.length_c   1.000
_cell.angle_alpha   90.00
_cell.angle_beta   90.00
_cell.angle_gamma   90.00
#
_symmetry.space_group_name_H-M   'P 1'
#
loop_
_entity.id
_entity.type
_entity.pdbx_description
1 polymer ?
#
loop_
_entity_poly.entity_id
_entity_poly.type
_entity_poly.pdbx_seq_one_letter_code
_entity_poly.pdbx_strand_id
1 'polypeptide(L)'
;RFAVAFARRVRWVAGFDLSPRMIHYGLEYARREGVANLTLQALDFQTLEVEAAGLRRAFDLVFSSLTPAVHGQAGLEKMMDMSRAYCCNITHLYHRNSICRQLQEEVFGIPPVSPWGGRWFYSLFNLLLLRGYLPQTSYDRQLEARRFVPSQDYAAMLLERVLPPAERTEKNQARIFAWLQEHTDGEGMLTETSEACYGRILWDVRDRISEAG
;
A
#
# COMPACT_ATOMS: atom_id res chain seq x y z
N ARG A 1 9.08 3.64 -7.66
CA ARG A 1 8.07 3.83 -8.71
C ARG A 1 7.42 5.21 -8.63
N PHE A 2 6.76 5.59 -7.54
CA PHE A 2 6.15 6.93 -7.36
C PHE A 2 7.18 8.07 -7.45
N ALA A 3 8.33 7.94 -6.80
CA ALA A 3 9.37 8.95 -6.80
C ALA A 3 9.80 9.34 -8.22
N VAL A 4 10.01 8.37 -9.11
CA VAL A 4 10.36 8.60 -10.52
C VAL A 4 9.21 9.28 -11.28
N ALA A 5 7.96 8.85 -11.03
CA ALA A 5 6.79 9.48 -11.66
C ALA A 5 6.62 10.95 -11.24
N PHE A 6 6.85 11.26 -9.96
CA PHE A 6 6.84 12.63 -9.47
C PHE A 6 8.00 13.46 -10.02
N ALA A 7 9.22 12.92 -10.04
CA ALA A 7 10.40 13.64 -10.50
C ALA A 7 10.30 14.15 -11.95
N ARG A 8 9.49 13.49 -12.78
CA ARG A 8 9.17 13.97 -14.14
C ARG A 8 8.26 15.20 -14.19
N ARG A 9 7.68 15.61 -13.06
CA ARG A 9 6.64 16.63 -12.98
C ARG A 9 6.91 17.74 -11.96
N VAL A 10 7.89 17.53 -11.08
CA VAL A 10 8.27 18.50 -10.04
C VAL A 10 9.75 18.82 -10.13
N ARG A 11 10.17 19.91 -9.48
CA ARG A 11 11.56 20.36 -9.49
C ARG A 11 12.51 19.35 -8.83
N TRP A 12 12.08 18.72 -7.73
CA TRP A 12 12.89 17.81 -6.95
C TRP A 12 12.03 16.88 -6.09
N VAL A 13 12.52 15.67 -5.86
CA VAL A 13 11.87 14.64 -5.02
C VAL A 13 12.85 14.13 -3.98
N ALA A 14 12.43 14.06 -2.72
CA ALA A 14 13.07 13.25 -1.69
C ALA A 14 12.21 12.03 -1.41
N GLY A 15 12.81 10.86 -1.32
CA GLY A 15 12.14 9.62 -0.95
C GLY A 15 12.88 8.90 0.17
N PHE A 16 12.10 8.34 1.09
CA PHE A 16 12.60 7.61 2.24
C PHE A 16 12.03 6.19 2.24
N ASP A 17 12.86 5.22 2.57
CA ASP A 17 12.45 3.82 2.78
C ASP A 17 13.31 3.22 3.90
N LEU A 18 12.74 2.34 4.70
CA LEU A 18 13.48 1.64 5.76
C LEU A 18 14.55 0.69 5.19
N SER A 19 14.31 0.14 3.99
CA SER A 19 15.16 -0.85 3.36
C SER A 19 16.26 -0.25 2.48
N PRO A 20 17.55 -0.38 2.83
CA PRO A 20 18.66 0.04 1.96
C PRO A 20 18.61 -0.63 0.57
N ARG A 21 18.11 -1.86 0.51
CA ARG A 21 17.94 -2.60 -0.74
C ARG A 21 16.90 -1.95 -1.65
N MET A 22 15.79 -1.48 -1.09
CA MET A 22 14.76 -0.76 -1.85
C MET A 22 15.26 0.59 -2.34
N ILE A 23 16.09 1.27 -1.55
CA ILE A 23 16.77 2.51 -1.98
C ILE A 23 17.69 2.22 -3.17
N HIS A 24 18.52 1.18 -3.07
CA HIS A 24 19.42 0.77 -4.17
C HIS A 24 18.62 0.52 -5.47
N TYR A 25 17.60 -0.32 -5.44
CA TYR A 25 16.75 -0.57 -6.61
C TYR A 25 16.03 0.68 -7.11
N GLY A 26 15.61 1.55 -6.20
CA GLY A 26 14.99 2.83 -6.55
C GLY A 26 15.93 3.75 -7.33
N LEU A 27 17.21 3.83 -6.93
CA LEU A 27 18.23 4.61 -7.61
C LEU A 27 18.61 4.01 -8.97
N GLU A 28 18.72 2.68 -9.07
CA GLU A 28 18.93 2.00 -10.36
C GLU A 28 17.77 2.25 -11.32
N TYR A 29 16.55 2.13 -10.83
CA TYR A 29 15.36 2.42 -11.61
C TYR A 29 15.35 3.88 -12.10
N ALA A 30 15.66 4.84 -11.23
CA ALA A 30 15.75 6.25 -11.60
C ALA A 30 16.78 6.52 -12.70
N ARG A 31 17.98 5.91 -12.59
CA ARG A 31 19.03 6.03 -13.64
C ARG A 31 18.55 5.45 -14.98
N ARG A 32 17.91 4.29 -14.97
CA ARG A 32 17.37 3.66 -16.18
C ARG A 32 16.29 4.51 -16.84
N GLU A 33 15.50 5.21 -16.04
CA GLU A 33 14.44 6.10 -16.51
C GLU A 33 14.93 7.52 -16.85
N GLY A 34 16.23 7.79 -16.72
CA GLY A 34 16.83 9.10 -17.03
C GLY A 34 16.43 10.21 -16.05
N VAL A 35 16.10 9.88 -14.80
CA VAL A 35 15.68 10.85 -13.79
C VAL A 35 16.83 11.14 -12.85
N ALA A 36 17.22 12.42 -12.72
CA ALA A 36 18.33 12.88 -11.90
C ALA A 36 17.93 13.81 -10.73
N ASN A 37 16.71 14.35 -10.74
CA ASN A 37 16.22 15.33 -9.76
C ASN A 37 15.51 14.64 -8.58
N LEU A 38 16.08 13.53 -8.10
CA LEU A 38 15.58 12.85 -6.91
C LEU A 38 16.73 12.41 -5.99
N THR A 39 16.43 12.37 -4.70
CA THR A 39 17.29 11.82 -3.66
C THR A 39 16.50 10.72 -2.94
N LEU A 40 17.11 9.54 -2.79
CA LEU A 40 16.53 8.44 -2.02
C LEU A 40 17.48 8.10 -0.87
N GLN A 41 16.93 7.94 0.34
CA GLN A 41 17.68 7.65 1.55
C GLN A 41 17.04 6.51 2.34
N ALA A 42 17.89 5.62 2.86
CA ALA A 42 17.48 4.64 3.85
C ALA A 42 17.27 5.34 5.19
N LEU A 43 16.02 5.33 5.69
CA LEU A 43 15.65 6.04 6.88
C LEU A 43 14.42 5.40 7.53
N ASP A 44 14.47 5.23 8.85
CA ASP A 44 13.30 4.84 9.62
C ASP A 44 12.47 6.08 9.97
N PHE A 45 11.32 6.20 9.34
CA PHE A 45 10.40 7.29 9.54
C PHE A 45 9.84 7.34 10.98
N GLN A 46 9.75 6.20 11.67
CA GLN A 46 9.23 6.16 13.03
C GLN A 46 10.17 6.83 14.02
N THR A 47 11.48 6.69 13.83
CA THR A 47 12.51 7.30 14.68
C THR A 47 12.99 8.65 14.18
N LEU A 48 12.54 9.10 13.01
CA LEU A 48 12.93 10.37 12.40
C LEU A 48 12.55 11.55 13.30
N GLU A 49 13.53 12.38 13.64
CA GLU A 49 13.37 13.67 14.28
C GLU A 49 13.36 14.76 13.19
N VAL A 50 12.15 15.20 12.81
CA VAL A 50 11.91 16.09 11.66
C VAL A 50 12.69 17.41 11.73
N GLU A 51 12.74 18.02 12.91
CA GLU A 51 13.46 19.27 13.17
C GLU A 51 14.98 19.09 13.03
N ALA A 52 15.52 18.08 13.73
CA ALA A 52 16.96 17.78 13.73
C ALA A 52 17.47 17.37 12.34
N ALA A 53 16.62 16.75 11.54
CA ALA A 53 16.93 16.37 10.16
C ALA A 53 16.80 17.55 9.17
N GLY A 54 16.38 18.74 9.61
CA GLY A 54 16.15 19.90 8.74
C GLY A 54 15.00 19.73 7.76
N LEU A 55 14.05 18.85 8.06
CA LEU A 55 12.95 18.49 7.16
C LEU A 55 11.65 19.24 7.47
N ARG A 56 11.63 20.06 8.51
CA ARG A 56 10.45 20.83 8.87
C ARG A 56 10.05 21.79 7.78
N ARG A 57 8.80 21.70 7.30
CA ARG A 57 8.25 22.52 6.22
C ARG A 57 9.13 22.56 4.96
N ALA A 58 9.85 21.48 4.70
CA ALA A 58 10.80 21.40 3.59
C ALA A 58 10.12 21.13 2.24
N PHE A 59 8.92 20.54 2.24
CA PHE A 59 8.26 20.04 1.04
C PHE A 59 6.93 20.73 0.78
N ASP A 60 6.60 20.98 -0.50
CA ASP A 60 5.27 21.45 -0.91
C ASP A 60 4.22 20.35 -0.82
N LEU A 61 4.64 19.11 -1.04
CA LEU A 61 3.80 17.91 -0.90
C LEU A 61 4.57 16.84 -0.15
N VAL A 62 3.97 16.32 0.91
CA VAL A 62 4.41 15.06 1.55
C VAL A 62 3.43 13.96 1.16
N PHE A 63 3.95 12.91 0.55
CA PHE A 63 3.18 11.82 -0.01
C PHE A 63 3.54 10.49 0.63
N SER A 64 2.55 9.73 1.04
CA SER A 64 2.71 8.36 1.53
C SER A 64 1.71 7.43 0.84
N SER A 65 2.16 6.23 0.48
CA SER A 65 1.31 5.26 -0.20
C SER A 65 1.63 3.84 0.26
N LEU A 66 0.61 3.15 0.76
CA LEU A 66 0.66 1.72 1.10
C LEU A 66 1.85 1.37 2.02
N THR A 67 2.16 2.26 2.96
CA THR A 67 3.29 2.12 3.88
C THR A 67 2.82 2.12 5.32
N PRO A 68 3.37 1.25 6.18
CA PRO A 68 3.14 1.31 7.62
C PRO A 68 3.89 2.45 8.31
N ALA A 69 4.79 3.15 7.61
CA ALA A 69 5.60 4.23 8.18
C ALA A 69 4.73 5.37 8.73
N VAL A 70 3.69 5.76 8.00
CA VAL A 70 2.72 6.78 8.43
C VAL A 70 1.54 6.08 9.06
N HIS A 71 1.67 5.71 10.34
CA HIS A 71 0.61 5.09 11.11
C HIS A 71 0.44 5.79 12.46
N GLY A 72 -0.81 5.89 12.92
CA GLY A 72 -1.14 6.57 14.16
C GLY A 72 -0.96 8.09 14.12
N GLN A 73 -1.19 8.72 15.27
CA GLN A 73 -1.14 10.17 15.40
C GLN A 73 0.27 10.73 15.17
N ALA A 74 1.29 10.09 15.76
CA ALA A 74 2.68 10.56 15.63
C ALA A 74 3.19 10.54 14.19
N GLY A 75 2.87 9.49 13.42
CA GLY A 75 3.22 9.43 12.01
C GLY A 75 2.53 10.49 11.16
N LEU A 76 1.26 10.79 11.47
CA LEU A 76 0.53 11.88 10.84
C LEU A 76 1.15 13.25 11.16
N GLU A 77 1.49 13.51 12.42
CA GLU A 77 2.11 14.78 12.84
C GLU A 77 3.45 14.99 12.14
N LYS A 78 4.33 13.99 12.14
CA LYS A 78 5.60 14.06 11.38
C LYS A 78 5.37 14.38 9.90
N MET A 79 4.41 13.71 9.27
CA MET A 79 4.07 13.96 7.86
C MET A 79 3.63 15.41 7.64
N MET A 80 2.80 15.96 8.53
CA MET A 80 2.32 17.33 8.47
C MET A 80 3.43 18.35 8.75
N ASP A 81 4.30 18.09 9.72
CA ASP A 81 5.43 18.94 10.07
C ASP A 81 6.44 19.09 8.92
N MET A 82 6.61 18.06 8.12
CA MET A 82 7.46 18.10 6.93
C MET A 82 6.86 18.89 5.77
N SER A 83 5.53 19.08 5.75
CA SER A 83 4.83 19.78 4.68
C SER A 83 4.68 21.27 4.96
N ARG A 84 4.87 22.08 3.93
CA ARG A 84 4.51 23.50 3.95
C ARG A 84 3.19 23.82 3.23
N ALA A 85 2.61 22.83 2.53
CA ALA A 85 1.36 23.04 1.82
C ALA A 85 0.46 21.81 1.87
N TYR A 86 0.80 20.69 1.22
CA TYR A 86 -0.10 19.58 1.05
C TYR A 86 0.46 18.28 1.63
N CYS A 87 -0.44 17.47 2.16
CA CYS A 87 -0.17 16.08 2.49
C CYS A 87 -1.15 15.16 1.74
N CYS A 88 -0.65 14.01 1.29
CA CYS A 88 -1.45 13.01 0.61
C CYS A 88 -1.13 11.61 1.14
N ASN A 89 -2.13 10.90 1.60
CA ASN A 89 -2.01 9.50 2.03
C ASN A 89 -2.87 8.61 1.15
N ILE A 90 -2.28 7.52 0.65
CA ILE A 90 -3.01 6.46 -0.05
C ILE A 90 -2.93 5.20 0.81
N THR A 91 -4.07 4.61 1.08
CA THR A 91 -4.18 3.38 1.84
C THR A 91 -5.07 2.37 1.13
N HIS A 92 -4.87 1.13 1.48
CA HIS A 92 -5.63 0.00 0.97
C HIS A 92 -6.96 -0.10 1.73
N LEU A 93 -8.08 -0.15 1.02
CA LEU A 93 -9.40 -0.28 1.61
C LEU A 93 -9.87 -1.73 1.64
N TYR A 94 -9.73 -2.43 0.53
CA TYR A 94 -9.98 -3.86 0.44
C TYR A 94 -9.24 -4.49 -0.73
N HIS A 95 -9.04 -5.78 -0.62
CA HIS A 95 -8.56 -6.64 -1.70
C HIS A 95 -9.35 -7.93 -1.70
N ARG A 96 -9.82 -8.32 -2.87
CA ARG A 96 -10.50 -9.60 -3.11
C ARG A 96 -9.74 -10.37 -4.17
N ASN A 97 -9.58 -11.64 -3.95
CA ASN A 97 -8.98 -12.55 -4.91
C ASN A 97 -9.89 -13.78 -5.03
N SER A 98 -10.31 -14.10 -6.26
CA SER A 98 -11.28 -15.16 -6.50
C SER A 98 -10.79 -16.53 -6.01
N ILE A 99 -9.54 -16.87 -6.31
CA ILE A 99 -8.94 -18.16 -5.95
C ILE A 99 -8.76 -18.27 -4.43
N CYS A 100 -8.23 -17.22 -3.78
CA CYS A 100 -8.08 -17.25 -2.32
C CYS A 100 -9.43 -17.47 -1.62
N ARG A 101 -10.49 -16.81 -2.11
CA ARG A 101 -11.82 -16.97 -1.55
C ARG A 101 -12.36 -18.39 -1.74
N GLN A 102 -12.28 -18.93 -2.96
CA GLN A 102 -12.74 -20.28 -3.26
C GLN A 102 -11.96 -21.35 -2.46
N LEU A 103 -10.64 -21.19 -2.35
CA LEU A 103 -9.83 -22.10 -1.54
C LEU A 103 -10.23 -22.06 -0.06
N GLN A 104 -10.48 -20.86 0.49
CA GLN A 104 -10.96 -20.75 1.87
C GLN A 104 -12.28 -21.46 2.08
N GLU A 105 -13.26 -21.23 1.20
CA GLU A 105 -14.61 -21.80 1.31
C GLU A 105 -14.61 -23.29 1.00
N GLU A 106 -14.06 -23.73 -0.13
CA GLU A 106 -14.23 -25.07 -0.68
C GLU A 106 -13.21 -26.10 -0.15
N VAL A 107 -11.96 -25.67 0.07
CA VAL A 107 -10.88 -26.57 0.49
C VAL A 107 -10.73 -26.60 2.01
N PHE A 108 -10.87 -25.45 2.66
CA PHE A 108 -10.57 -25.32 4.09
C PHE A 108 -11.79 -25.08 4.97
N GLY A 109 -12.98 -24.85 4.39
CA GLY A 109 -14.20 -24.60 5.17
C GLY A 109 -14.13 -23.31 5.99
N ILE A 110 -13.27 -22.36 5.60
CA ILE A 110 -13.11 -21.07 6.27
C ILE A 110 -14.21 -20.14 5.74
N PRO A 111 -15.07 -19.60 6.60
CA PRO A 111 -16.11 -18.69 6.16
C PRO A 111 -15.50 -17.39 5.61
N PRO A 112 -16.15 -16.75 4.61
CA PRO A 112 -15.67 -15.54 4.03
C PRO A 112 -15.57 -14.42 5.08
N VAL A 113 -14.40 -13.82 5.18
CA VAL A 113 -14.15 -12.68 6.05
C VAL A 113 -14.34 -11.40 5.24
N SER A 114 -14.89 -10.36 5.88
CA SER A 114 -15.01 -9.05 5.23
C SER A 114 -13.62 -8.59 4.75
N PRO A 115 -13.45 -8.31 3.46
CA PRO A 115 -12.18 -7.82 2.91
C PRO A 115 -11.85 -6.38 3.33
N TRP A 116 -12.74 -5.75 4.11
CA TRP A 116 -12.63 -4.34 4.49
C TRP A 116 -11.42 -4.09 5.40
N GLY A 117 -10.43 -3.36 4.89
CA GLY A 117 -9.22 -2.93 5.60
C GLY A 117 -9.15 -1.41 5.86
N GLY A 118 -10.24 -0.67 5.60
CA GLY A 118 -10.26 0.79 5.60
C GLY A 118 -10.20 1.48 6.97
N ARG A 119 -9.87 0.77 8.06
CA ARG A 119 -9.82 1.35 9.42
C ARG A 119 -8.89 2.54 9.52
N TRP A 120 -7.71 2.45 8.93
CA TRP A 120 -6.75 3.55 8.93
C TRP A 120 -7.26 4.74 8.14
N PHE A 121 -7.85 4.52 6.96
CA PHE A 121 -8.46 5.57 6.15
C PHE A 121 -9.54 6.32 6.93
N TYR A 122 -10.45 5.59 7.54
CA TYR A 122 -11.50 6.16 8.38
C TYR A 122 -10.93 6.96 9.56
N SER A 123 -9.96 6.39 10.29
CA SER A 123 -9.35 7.04 11.44
C SER A 123 -8.60 8.31 11.03
N LEU A 124 -7.84 8.27 9.95
CA LEU A 124 -7.10 9.42 9.44
C LEU A 124 -8.05 10.55 9.01
N PHE A 125 -9.10 10.22 8.26
CA PHE A 125 -10.09 11.20 7.82
C PHE A 125 -10.76 11.91 9.01
N ASN A 126 -11.24 11.14 9.99
CA ASN A 126 -11.88 11.71 11.18
C ASN A 126 -10.89 12.53 12.03
N LEU A 127 -9.65 12.06 12.18
CA LEU A 127 -8.64 12.79 12.94
C LEU A 127 -8.33 14.14 12.30
N LEU A 128 -8.27 14.22 10.98
CA LEU A 128 -8.08 15.47 10.25
C LEU A 128 -9.27 16.43 10.45
N LEU A 129 -10.50 15.94 10.35
CA LEU A 129 -11.71 16.75 10.60
C LEU A 129 -11.74 17.28 12.04
N LEU A 130 -11.47 16.43 13.03
CA LEU A 130 -11.42 16.81 14.45
C LEU A 130 -10.34 17.87 14.73
N ARG A 131 -9.33 17.96 13.89
CA ARG A 131 -8.28 18.97 13.97
C ARG A 131 -8.56 20.22 13.12
N GLY A 132 -9.75 20.30 12.53
CA GLY A 132 -10.20 21.45 11.73
C GLY A 132 -9.68 21.47 10.28
N TYR A 133 -9.07 20.40 9.79
CA TYR A 133 -8.70 20.31 8.37
C TYR A 133 -9.89 19.85 7.52
N LEU A 134 -9.89 20.22 6.24
CA LEU A 134 -10.92 19.82 5.26
C LEU A 134 -10.33 18.82 4.24
N PRO A 135 -10.20 17.53 4.60
CA PRO A 135 -9.59 16.55 3.72
C PRO A 135 -10.51 16.21 2.53
N GLN A 136 -9.91 16.14 1.34
CA GLN A 136 -10.54 15.64 0.14
C GLN A 136 -10.27 14.16 0.00
N THR A 137 -11.28 13.37 -0.34
CA THR A 137 -11.16 11.92 -0.54
C THR A 137 -11.45 11.53 -1.98
N SER A 138 -10.78 10.47 -2.43
CA SER A 138 -11.11 9.80 -3.68
C SER A 138 -10.75 8.33 -3.61
N TYR A 139 -11.32 7.55 -4.51
CA TYR A 139 -11.17 6.09 -4.53
C TYR A 139 -10.72 5.64 -5.91
N ASP A 140 -9.81 4.67 -5.92
CA ASP A 140 -9.37 3.99 -7.14
C ASP A 140 -9.69 2.49 -7.00
N ARG A 141 -10.46 1.96 -7.94
CA ARG A 141 -10.79 0.53 -8.01
C ARG A 141 -10.06 -0.08 -9.19
N GLN A 142 -9.32 -1.13 -8.92
CA GLN A 142 -8.57 -1.88 -9.90
C GLN A 142 -9.13 -3.29 -9.99
N LEU A 143 -9.51 -3.66 -11.19
CA LEU A 143 -9.96 -5.02 -11.54
C LEU A 143 -8.91 -5.61 -12.47
N GLU A 144 -8.37 -6.75 -12.07
CA GLU A 144 -7.40 -7.49 -12.87
C GLU A 144 -7.90 -8.92 -13.07
N ALA A 145 -7.73 -9.42 -14.27
CA ALA A 145 -7.93 -10.83 -14.58
C ALA A 145 -6.68 -11.36 -15.26
N ARG A 146 -6.23 -12.55 -14.84
CA ARG A 146 -5.10 -13.23 -15.46
C ARG A 146 -5.43 -14.70 -15.70
N ARG A 147 -4.94 -15.25 -16.81
CA ARG A 147 -4.93 -16.69 -17.09
C ARG A 147 -3.51 -17.21 -16.94
N PHE A 148 -3.37 -18.35 -16.33
CA PHE A 148 -2.06 -18.98 -16.10
C PHE A 148 -2.19 -20.49 -15.92
N VAL A 149 -1.09 -21.20 -16.13
CA VAL A 149 -0.99 -22.63 -15.81
C VAL A 149 -0.68 -22.77 -14.32
N PRO A 150 -1.44 -23.59 -13.56
CA PRO A 150 -1.15 -23.86 -12.16
C PRO A 150 0.27 -24.38 -11.92
N SER A 151 0.95 -23.90 -10.88
CA SER A 151 2.27 -24.38 -10.48
C SER A 151 2.36 -24.61 -8.98
N GLN A 152 3.31 -25.44 -8.56
CA GLN A 152 3.61 -25.67 -7.14
C GLN A 152 4.05 -24.39 -6.42
N ASP A 153 4.82 -23.55 -7.09
CA ASP A 153 5.26 -22.27 -6.52
C ASP A 153 4.07 -21.32 -6.28
N TYR A 154 3.09 -21.36 -7.20
CA TYR A 154 1.88 -20.58 -7.01
C TYR A 154 1.02 -21.12 -5.86
N ALA A 155 0.93 -22.45 -5.72
CA ALA A 155 0.25 -23.09 -4.60
C ALA A 155 0.91 -22.74 -3.25
N ALA A 156 2.26 -22.69 -3.21
CA ALA A 156 2.99 -22.24 -2.02
C ALA A 156 2.68 -20.78 -1.65
N MET A 157 2.63 -19.89 -2.64
CA MET A 157 2.26 -18.49 -2.42
C MET A 157 0.81 -18.34 -1.92
N LEU A 158 -0.12 -19.12 -2.45
CA LEU A 158 -1.52 -19.12 -2.01
C LEU A 158 -1.66 -19.67 -0.58
N LEU A 159 -0.87 -20.68 -0.21
CA LEU A 159 -0.84 -21.22 1.15
C LEU A 159 -0.56 -20.14 2.20
N GLU A 160 0.38 -19.23 1.91
CA GLU A 160 0.71 -18.13 2.80
C GLU A 160 -0.42 -17.08 2.92
N ARG A 161 -1.22 -16.93 1.87
CA ARG A 161 -2.33 -15.96 1.82
C ARG A 161 -3.61 -16.49 2.43
N VAL A 162 -3.84 -17.80 2.32
CA VAL A 162 -5.11 -18.45 2.68
C VAL A 162 -5.10 -18.94 4.12
N LEU A 163 -3.95 -19.40 4.63
CA LEU A 163 -3.84 -20.04 5.93
C LEU A 163 -2.89 -19.32 6.89
N PRO A 164 -3.20 -19.37 8.20
CA PRO A 164 -2.30 -18.88 9.24
C PRO A 164 -1.01 -19.73 9.31
N PRO A 165 0.11 -19.19 9.84
CA PRO A 165 1.40 -19.88 9.85
C PRO A 165 1.39 -21.31 10.39
N ALA A 166 0.59 -21.58 11.43
CA ALA A 166 0.50 -22.91 12.04
C ALA A 166 -0.08 -24.00 11.12
N GLU A 167 -0.83 -23.62 10.09
CA GLU A 167 -1.50 -24.52 9.15
C GLU A 167 -0.79 -24.60 7.79
N ARG A 168 0.32 -23.92 7.61
CA ARG A 168 1.12 -23.90 6.37
C ARG A 168 1.98 -25.14 6.25
N THR A 169 1.37 -26.26 5.92
CA THR A 169 2.01 -27.57 5.77
C THR A 169 2.09 -27.99 4.32
N GLU A 170 3.03 -28.90 3.98
CA GLU A 170 3.13 -29.50 2.65
C GLU A 170 1.82 -30.21 2.25
N LYS A 171 1.13 -30.83 3.21
CA LYS A 171 -0.19 -31.44 2.98
C LYS A 171 -1.22 -30.43 2.50
N ASN A 172 -1.27 -29.25 3.12
CA ASN A 172 -2.21 -28.21 2.74
C ASN A 172 -1.81 -27.55 1.41
N GLN A 173 -0.50 -27.43 1.13
CA GLN A 173 -0.03 -26.99 -0.19
C GLN A 173 -0.45 -27.97 -1.30
N ALA A 174 -0.32 -29.28 -1.06
CA ALA A 174 -0.76 -30.30 -2.02
C ALA A 174 -2.27 -30.23 -2.27
N ARG A 175 -3.08 -29.99 -1.23
CA ARG A 175 -4.55 -29.79 -1.40
C ARG A 175 -4.86 -28.57 -2.26
N ILE A 176 -4.16 -27.45 -2.04
CA ILE A 176 -4.31 -26.26 -2.88
C ILE A 176 -3.95 -26.58 -4.32
N PHE A 177 -2.81 -27.24 -4.55
CA PHE A 177 -2.38 -27.57 -5.91
C PHE A 177 -3.34 -28.51 -6.63
N ALA A 178 -3.86 -29.53 -5.95
CA ALA A 178 -4.89 -30.43 -6.50
C ALA A 178 -6.14 -29.64 -6.92
N TRP A 179 -6.64 -28.78 -6.03
CA TRP A 179 -7.79 -27.92 -6.33
C TRP A 179 -7.52 -27.01 -7.55
N LEU A 180 -6.33 -26.41 -7.65
CA LEU A 180 -5.96 -25.59 -8.81
C LEU A 180 -5.99 -26.38 -10.12
N GLN A 181 -5.51 -27.64 -10.10
CA GLN A 181 -5.53 -28.52 -11.28
C GLN A 181 -6.95 -28.93 -11.69
N GLU A 182 -7.82 -29.22 -10.72
CA GLU A 182 -9.21 -29.60 -10.97
C GLU A 182 -10.05 -28.46 -11.56
N HIS A 183 -9.65 -27.20 -11.32
CA HIS A 183 -10.40 -26.02 -11.77
C HIS A 183 -9.82 -25.37 -13.03
N THR A 184 -8.92 -26.06 -13.73
CA THR A 184 -8.43 -25.61 -15.04
C THR A 184 -9.50 -25.80 -16.11
N ASP A 185 -9.46 -24.93 -17.11
CA ASP A 185 -10.27 -25.08 -18.33
C ASP A 185 -9.72 -26.18 -19.25
N GLY A 186 -10.37 -26.39 -20.41
CA GLY A 186 -9.97 -27.40 -21.40
C GLY A 186 -8.57 -27.20 -22.01
N GLU A 187 -7.94 -26.06 -21.77
CA GLU A 187 -6.56 -25.73 -22.17
C GLU A 187 -5.56 -25.87 -21.01
N GLY A 188 -6.00 -26.37 -19.86
CA GLY A 188 -5.18 -26.50 -18.65
C GLY A 188 -4.87 -25.16 -17.98
N MET A 189 -5.62 -24.11 -18.28
CA MET A 189 -5.44 -22.77 -17.73
C MET A 189 -6.45 -22.49 -16.63
N LEU A 190 -6.04 -21.72 -15.64
CA LEU A 190 -6.90 -21.19 -14.57
C LEU A 190 -7.04 -19.69 -14.71
N THR A 191 -8.25 -19.18 -14.49
CA THR A 191 -8.52 -17.75 -14.48
C THR A 191 -8.62 -17.23 -13.03
N GLU A 192 -7.79 -16.26 -12.70
CA GLU A 192 -7.85 -15.54 -11.43
C GLU A 192 -8.35 -14.12 -11.67
N THR A 193 -9.30 -13.70 -10.86
CA THR A 193 -9.72 -12.29 -10.81
C THR A 193 -9.35 -11.69 -9.47
N SER A 194 -8.82 -10.48 -9.50
CA SER A 194 -8.56 -9.70 -8.29
C SER A 194 -9.19 -8.32 -8.38
N GLU A 195 -9.74 -7.86 -7.27
CA GLU A 195 -10.28 -6.53 -7.11
C GLU A 195 -9.58 -5.86 -5.93
N ALA A 196 -8.98 -4.71 -6.15
CA ALA A 196 -8.39 -3.87 -5.12
C ALA A 196 -9.05 -2.49 -5.12
N CYS A 197 -9.27 -1.94 -3.93
CA CYS A 197 -9.71 -0.56 -3.78
C CYS A 197 -8.75 0.20 -2.88
N TYR A 198 -8.31 1.34 -3.38
CA TYR A 198 -7.43 2.27 -2.67
C TYR A 198 -8.19 3.55 -2.35
N GLY A 199 -8.03 4.04 -1.12
CA GLY A 199 -8.53 5.34 -0.70
C GLY A 199 -7.39 6.35 -0.65
N ARG A 200 -7.61 7.53 -1.22
CA ARG A 200 -6.70 8.66 -1.17
C ARG A 200 -7.32 9.76 -0.32
N ILE A 201 -6.53 10.29 0.62
CA ILE A 201 -6.85 11.48 1.39
C ILE A 201 -5.82 12.54 1.07
N LEU A 202 -6.27 13.71 0.63
CA LEU A 202 -5.45 14.90 0.35
C LEU A 202 -5.95 16.04 1.23
N TRP A 203 -5.04 16.76 1.88
CA TRP A 203 -5.41 17.94 2.66
C TRP A 203 -4.34 19.02 2.57
N ASP A 204 -4.77 20.28 2.76
CA ASP A 204 -3.89 21.44 2.86
C ASP A 204 -3.58 21.68 4.35
N VAL A 205 -2.30 21.66 4.71
CA VAL A 205 -1.87 21.88 6.10
C VAL A 205 -1.94 23.35 6.53
N ARG A 206 -2.20 24.27 5.60
CA ARG A 206 -2.35 25.72 5.82
C ARG A 206 -3.81 26.10 6.06
N ASP A 207 -4.74 25.32 5.51
CA ASP A 207 -6.17 25.56 5.59
C ASP A 207 -6.77 24.77 6.76
N ARG A 208 -6.86 25.47 7.88
CA ARG A 208 -7.40 24.92 9.12
C ARG A 208 -8.48 25.84 9.65
N ILE A 209 -9.68 25.32 9.87
CA ILE A 209 -10.73 26.01 10.60
C ILE A 209 -10.22 26.16 12.05
N SER A 210 -9.92 27.40 12.45
CA SER A 210 -9.67 27.71 13.85
C SER A 210 -11.02 27.75 14.57
N GLU A 211 -11.12 27.12 15.73
CA GLU A 211 -12.18 27.46 16.66
C GLU A 211 -12.04 28.96 16.91
N ALA A 212 -13.01 29.72 16.40
CA ALA A 212 -13.09 31.15 16.73
C ALA A 212 -13.29 31.22 18.25
N GLY A 213 -12.34 31.83 18.95
CA GLY A 213 -12.45 32.09 20.38
C GLY A 213 -13.61 33.03 20.70
#